data_c698e1ac6e425e80ff464740b206ce41
#
_entry.id   c698e1ac6e425e80ff464740b206ce41
#
_cell.length_a   1.000
_cell.length_b   1.000
_cell.length_c   1.000
_cell.angle_alpha   90.00
_cell.angle_beta   90.00
_cell.angle_gamma   90.00
#
_symmetry.space_group_name_H-M   'P 1'
#
loop_
_entity.id
_entity.type
_entity.pdbx_description
1 polymer ?
#
loop_
_entity_poly.entity_id
_entity_poly.type
_entity_poly.pdbx_seq_one_letter_code
_entity_poly.pdbx_strand_id
1 'polypeptide(L)'
;KWEGVKASQYLEYEKSGSRDIMEIPNNRNSTAFGRLLMAELAEGKGRFLTDIMDGVFYFCEQTTWAESAHLVAFQKSKRSIPDYRTDVLELRQDGLAQMLSWTYYFLHDQLDKIDPIISMRLRHELQKRELDPFINRTDFWWMAWKESPTVFVNNWNPWCNANALLCYMLLENDRDKLAKAVYKSMVSVDRYLNYVKADGACEEGATYWGHAFGKLFDYLSELQMITGGKVSLFNNKLVKDMGEFVAKSYIGNGYAVNFADASAHVSNYMALVYRCGKALGSREMMDMAVDCFKERPEAVTSVWLDTYKQIEAMKVLKEMSQAKGDYKADAFTWYPQTEFCYMRNAEAFFAGKGGYNDESHNHNDIGSFVLYYNNTPIMIDAGVGTYTRQTFSSERYTIWTMQGNYHNIPMINGVPE
;
A
#
# COMPACT_ATOMS: atom_id res chain seq x y z
N LYS A 1 20.79 15.97 4.09
CA LYS A 1 21.77 15.51 3.10
C LYS A 1 21.16 14.39 2.28
N TRP A 2 21.10 14.55 0.97
CA TRP A 2 20.61 13.54 0.03
C TRP A 2 21.64 12.43 -0.15
N GLU A 3 21.24 11.19 0.01
CA GLU A 3 22.13 10.02 -0.06
C GLU A 3 21.95 9.31 -1.40
N GLY A 4 22.99 9.34 -2.27
CA GLY A 4 22.95 8.67 -3.57
C GLY A 4 23.04 7.16 -3.43
N VAL A 5 22.20 6.42 -4.16
CA VAL A 5 22.26 4.96 -4.26
C VAL A 5 23.26 4.56 -5.33
N LYS A 6 24.23 3.71 -4.96
CA LYS A 6 25.34 3.29 -5.82
C LYS A 6 24.97 2.04 -6.62
N ALA A 7 25.64 1.83 -7.75
CA ALA A 7 25.48 0.64 -8.57
C ALA A 7 25.69 -0.66 -7.77
N SER A 8 26.69 -0.68 -6.86
CA SER A 8 26.94 -1.83 -5.98
C SER A 8 25.78 -2.16 -5.05
N GLN A 9 24.98 -1.16 -4.62
CA GLN A 9 23.83 -1.37 -3.75
C GLN A 9 22.66 -1.98 -4.55
N TYR A 10 22.46 -1.60 -5.80
CA TYR A 10 21.51 -2.28 -6.70
C TYR A 10 21.88 -3.75 -6.92
N LEU A 11 23.17 -4.02 -7.20
CA LEU A 11 23.66 -5.37 -7.46
C LEU A 11 23.68 -6.27 -6.22
N GLU A 12 23.55 -5.72 -5.02
CA GLU A 12 23.51 -6.51 -3.78
C GLU A 12 22.30 -7.44 -3.72
N TYR A 13 21.19 -7.07 -4.36
CA TYR A 13 20.03 -7.95 -4.48
C TYR A 13 20.35 -9.25 -5.25
N GLU A 14 21.14 -9.19 -6.32
CA GLU A 14 21.59 -10.40 -7.03
C GLU A 14 22.60 -11.21 -6.23
N LYS A 15 23.49 -10.53 -5.51
CA LYS A 15 24.60 -11.13 -4.79
C LYS A 15 24.17 -11.83 -3.50
N SER A 16 23.46 -11.15 -2.63
CA SER A 16 23.08 -11.65 -1.31
C SER A 16 21.58 -11.85 -1.12
N GLY A 17 20.75 -11.37 -2.04
CA GLY A 17 19.30 -11.35 -1.92
C GLY A 17 18.76 -10.22 -1.05
N SER A 18 19.64 -9.36 -0.50
CA SER A 18 19.22 -8.24 0.36
C SER A 18 18.50 -7.16 -0.44
N ARG A 19 17.35 -6.73 0.07
CA ARG A 19 16.60 -5.56 -0.40
C ARG A 19 17.04 -4.29 0.32
N ASP A 20 17.30 -4.40 1.61
CA ASP A 20 17.54 -3.29 2.54
C ASP A 20 18.72 -2.39 2.13
N ILE A 21 19.79 -2.98 1.57
CA ILE A 21 21.00 -2.26 1.17
C ILE A 21 20.70 -1.13 0.16
N MET A 22 19.74 -1.34 -0.73
CA MET A 22 19.30 -0.33 -1.70
C MET A 22 18.07 0.45 -1.20
N GLU A 23 17.12 -0.23 -0.57
CA GLU A 23 15.82 0.36 -0.21
C GLU A 23 15.94 1.35 0.97
N ILE A 24 16.74 1.06 2.00
CA ILE A 24 16.87 1.94 3.17
C ILE A 24 17.32 3.36 2.83
N PRO A 25 18.42 3.60 2.09
CA PRO A 25 18.83 4.96 1.73
C PRO A 25 17.80 5.66 0.85
N ASN A 26 17.18 4.95 -0.08
CA ASN A 26 16.11 5.49 -0.91
C ASN A 26 14.89 5.90 -0.08
N ASN A 27 14.48 5.07 0.87
CA ASN A 27 13.32 5.35 1.73
C ASN A 27 13.60 6.52 2.69
N ARG A 28 14.82 6.66 3.18
CA ARG A 28 15.23 7.84 3.97
C ARG A 28 15.07 9.13 3.17
N ASN A 29 15.53 9.15 1.91
CA ASN A 29 15.40 10.31 1.03
C ASN A 29 13.92 10.63 0.74
N SER A 30 13.12 9.64 0.38
CA SER A 30 11.69 9.83 0.10
C SER A 30 10.93 10.34 1.34
N THR A 31 11.21 9.76 2.50
CA THR A 31 10.60 10.20 3.77
C THR A 31 11.01 11.63 4.13
N ALA A 32 12.29 11.98 3.95
CA ALA A 32 12.77 13.33 4.19
C ALA A 32 12.09 14.33 3.25
N PHE A 33 11.99 13.99 1.96
CA PHE A 33 11.33 14.82 0.96
C PHE A 33 9.84 15.03 1.26
N GLY A 34 9.10 13.96 1.56
CA GLY A 34 7.69 14.05 1.92
C GLY A 34 7.46 14.94 3.15
N ARG A 35 8.32 14.85 4.17
CA ARG A 35 8.26 15.72 5.34
C ARG A 35 8.52 17.20 5.01
N LEU A 36 9.50 17.48 4.16
CA LEU A 36 9.79 18.84 3.70
C LEU A 36 8.62 19.42 2.90
N LEU A 37 8.06 18.63 1.99
CA LEU A 37 6.88 19.04 1.22
C LEU A 37 5.72 19.38 2.14
N MET A 38 5.35 18.48 3.06
CA MET A 38 4.25 18.72 3.98
C MET A 38 4.49 19.91 4.92
N ALA A 39 5.74 20.11 5.36
CA ALA A 39 6.11 21.26 6.18
C ALA A 39 5.99 22.59 5.41
N GLU A 40 6.41 22.62 4.14
CA GLU A 40 6.26 23.82 3.29
C GLU A 40 4.78 24.10 3.02
N LEU A 41 3.98 23.08 2.71
CA LEU A 41 2.54 23.24 2.50
C LEU A 41 1.82 23.76 3.76
N ALA A 42 2.26 23.34 4.93
CA ALA A 42 1.69 23.82 6.21
C ALA A 42 2.12 25.25 6.56
N GLU A 43 3.36 25.61 6.32
CA GLU A 43 3.88 26.95 6.64
C GLU A 43 3.61 27.99 5.54
N GLY A 44 3.81 27.65 4.27
CA GLY A 44 3.66 28.53 3.12
C GLY A 44 4.64 29.70 3.10
N LYS A 45 5.83 29.56 3.73
CA LYS A 45 6.80 30.66 3.90
C LYS A 45 8.05 30.54 3.01
N GLY A 46 8.17 29.47 2.23
CA GLY A 46 9.33 29.24 1.37
C GLY A 46 10.58 28.77 2.13
N ARG A 47 10.46 28.49 3.43
CA ARG A 47 11.61 28.10 4.27
C ARG A 47 12.27 26.81 3.83
N PHE A 48 11.50 25.88 3.28
CA PHE A 48 11.96 24.56 2.87
C PHE A 48 12.19 24.44 1.36
N LEU A 49 11.95 25.51 0.58
CA LEU A 49 12.03 25.47 -0.89
C LEU A 49 13.42 25.07 -1.41
N THR A 50 14.50 25.53 -0.76
CA THR A 50 15.86 25.13 -1.17
C THR A 50 16.08 23.62 -1.00
N ASP A 51 15.70 23.05 0.14
CA ASP A 51 15.84 21.61 0.38
C ASP A 51 14.92 20.79 -0.54
N ILE A 52 13.72 21.30 -0.84
CA ILE A 52 12.78 20.67 -1.79
C ILE A 52 13.36 20.72 -3.21
N MET A 53 13.91 21.85 -3.63
CA MET A 53 14.59 22.00 -4.92
C MET A 53 15.74 21.00 -5.07
N ASP A 54 16.61 20.89 -4.06
CA ASP A 54 17.70 19.91 -4.02
C ASP A 54 17.17 18.47 -4.11
N GLY A 55 16.05 18.18 -3.44
CA GLY A 55 15.38 16.87 -3.52
C GLY A 55 14.80 16.59 -4.89
N VAL A 56 14.14 17.56 -5.53
CA VAL A 56 13.65 17.46 -6.91
C VAL A 56 14.80 17.14 -7.84
N PHE A 57 15.89 17.92 -7.74
CA PHE A 57 17.08 17.70 -8.56
C PHE A 57 17.67 16.30 -8.34
N TYR A 58 17.82 15.91 -7.08
CA TYR A 58 18.29 14.56 -6.71
C TYR A 58 17.45 13.44 -7.36
N PHE A 59 16.12 13.51 -7.29
CA PHE A 59 15.27 12.49 -7.88
C PHE A 59 15.29 12.50 -9.41
N CYS A 60 15.37 13.69 -10.02
CA CYS A 60 15.46 13.80 -11.49
C CYS A 60 16.78 13.25 -12.05
N GLU A 61 17.87 13.26 -11.29
CA GLU A 61 19.17 12.72 -11.69
C GLU A 61 19.31 11.19 -11.46
N GLN A 62 18.36 10.57 -10.76
CA GLN A 62 18.37 9.10 -10.63
C GLN A 62 18.08 8.41 -11.97
N THR A 63 18.78 7.31 -12.23
CA THR A 63 18.53 6.49 -13.44
C THR A 63 17.14 5.85 -13.42
N THR A 64 16.66 5.46 -12.24
CA THR A 64 15.34 4.88 -12.01
C THR A 64 14.80 5.29 -10.65
N TRP A 65 13.49 5.25 -10.50
CA TRP A 65 12.82 5.38 -9.19
C TRP A 65 12.40 4.03 -8.61
N ALA A 66 12.52 2.97 -9.41
CA ALA A 66 12.13 1.60 -9.04
C ALA A 66 13.15 0.93 -8.10
N GLU A 67 12.67 -0.06 -7.35
CA GLU A 67 13.49 -0.86 -6.45
C GLU A 67 14.25 -1.97 -7.18
N SER A 68 15.47 -2.30 -6.69
CA SER A 68 16.33 -3.33 -7.29
C SER A 68 15.64 -4.69 -7.41
N ALA A 69 14.86 -5.06 -6.38
CA ALA A 69 14.10 -6.32 -6.36
C ALA A 69 13.05 -6.40 -7.48
N HIS A 70 12.46 -5.27 -7.86
CA HIS A 70 11.41 -5.20 -8.88
C HIS A 70 11.99 -5.08 -10.29
N LEU A 71 13.16 -4.44 -10.46
CA LEU A 71 13.82 -4.30 -11.77
C LEU A 71 14.05 -5.65 -12.46
N VAL A 72 14.42 -6.70 -11.72
CA VAL A 72 14.64 -8.04 -12.29
C VAL A 72 13.39 -8.64 -12.94
N ALA A 73 12.20 -8.25 -12.50
CA ALA A 73 10.94 -8.71 -13.08
C ALA A 73 10.60 -7.97 -14.37
N PHE A 74 10.85 -6.67 -14.44
CA PHE A 74 10.36 -5.78 -15.51
C PHE A 74 11.38 -5.47 -16.58
N GLN A 75 12.67 -5.50 -16.26
CA GLN A 75 13.72 -5.24 -17.26
C GLN A 75 13.99 -6.47 -18.14
N LYS A 76 14.22 -6.26 -19.43
CA LYS A 76 14.61 -7.33 -20.37
C LYS A 76 15.91 -8.00 -19.97
N SER A 77 16.82 -7.25 -19.36
CA SER A 77 18.11 -7.76 -18.87
C SER A 77 17.96 -8.76 -17.71
N LYS A 78 16.81 -8.76 -17.00
CA LYS A 78 16.60 -9.53 -15.77
C LYS A 78 17.64 -9.25 -14.67
N ARG A 79 18.29 -8.08 -14.74
CA ARG A 79 19.29 -7.62 -13.77
C ARG A 79 18.68 -6.64 -12.79
N SER A 80 19.25 -6.55 -11.59
CA SER A 80 18.85 -5.59 -10.55
C SER A 80 19.46 -4.20 -10.75
N ILE A 81 20.49 -4.08 -11.58
CA ILE A 81 21.05 -2.77 -11.97
C ILE A 81 20.12 -2.06 -12.95
N PRO A 82 19.86 -0.74 -12.77
CA PRO A 82 18.95 -0.01 -13.65
C PRO A 82 19.41 0.04 -15.10
N ASP A 83 18.52 -0.32 -16.03
CA ASP A 83 18.70 -0.07 -17.46
C ASP A 83 17.99 1.25 -17.81
N TYR A 84 18.77 2.30 -18.08
CA TYR A 84 18.26 3.65 -18.39
C TYR A 84 17.34 3.73 -19.60
N ARG A 85 17.25 2.66 -20.41
CA ARG A 85 16.40 2.57 -21.61
C ARG A 85 15.02 2.00 -21.28
N THR A 86 14.79 1.56 -20.05
CA THR A 86 13.55 0.89 -19.65
C THR A 86 12.90 1.65 -18.50
N ASP A 87 11.75 2.28 -18.77
CA ASP A 87 10.90 2.83 -17.72
C ASP A 87 10.08 1.70 -17.11
N VAL A 88 9.98 1.68 -15.78
CA VAL A 88 9.33 0.62 -15.01
C VAL A 88 8.30 1.25 -14.09
N LEU A 89 7.03 0.83 -14.23
CA LEU A 89 5.96 1.18 -13.29
C LEU A 89 5.83 0.06 -12.26
N GLU A 90 6.04 0.43 -11.00
CA GLU A 90 6.00 -0.47 -9.86
C GLU A 90 5.75 0.32 -8.55
N LEU A 91 5.60 -0.37 -7.43
CA LEU A 91 5.12 0.20 -6.17
C LEU A 91 5.83 1.50 -5.74
N ARG A 92 7.17 1.51 -5.74
CA ARG A 92 7.93 2.68 -5.31
C ARG A 92 7.97 3.77 -6.37
N GLN A 93 8.14 3.38 -7.64
CA GLN A 93 8.12 4.29 -8.78
C GLN A 93 6.84 5.14 -8.76
N ASP A 94 5.68 4.49 -8.69
CA ASP A 94 4.37 5.14 -8.78
C ASP A 94 4.08 5.98 -7.52
N GLY A 95 4.49 5.49 -6.33
CA GLY A 95 4.37 6.25 -5.09
C GLY A 95 5.26 7.51 -5.07
N LEU A 96 6.49 7.42 -5.60
CA LEU A 96 7.37 8.59 -5.73
C LEU A 96 6.87 9.56 -6.79
N ALA A 97 6.38 9.05 -7.92
CA ALA A 97 5.79 9.86 -8.98
C ALA A 97 4.59 10.67 -8.46
N GLN A 98 3.72 10.06 -7.66
CA GLN A 98 2.61 10.74 -6.99
C GLN A 98 3.10 11.87 -6.09
N MET A 99 4.09 11.64 -5.24
CA MET A 99 4.65 12.67 -4.35
C MET A 99 5.28 13.82 -5.13
N LEU A 100 6.02 13.52 -6.20
CA LEU A 100 6.62 14.52 -7.09
C LEU A 100 5.57 15.28 -7.91
N SER A 101 4.47 14.64 -8.28
CA SER A 101 3.33 15.28 -8.96
C SER A 101 2.64 16.30 -8.05
N TRP A 102 2.45 16.00 -6.76
CA TRP A 102 1.98 16.96 -5.76
C TRP A 102 2.97 18.11 -5.58
N THR A 103 4.27 17.83 -5.59
CA THR A 103 5.30 18.86 -5.51
C THR A 103 5.19 19.83 -6.68
N TYR A 104 5.07 19.30 -7.90
CA TYR A 104 4.84 20.15 -9.09
C TYR A 104 3.54 20.94 -8.96
N TYR A 105 2.44 20.29 -8.63
CA TYR A 105 1.12 20.91 -8.55
C TYR A 105 1.08 22.11 -7.57
N PHE A 106 1.68 21.95 -6.39
CA PHE A 106 1.64 22.99 -5.36
C PHE A 106 2.77 24.02 -5.47
N LEU A 107 3.95 23.66 -5.96
CA LEU A 107 5.16 24.44 -5.78
C LEU A 107 5.84 24.87 -7.08
N HIS A 108 5.32 24.52 -8.28
CA HIS A 108 5.99 24.90 -9.53
C HIS A 108 6.18 26.42 -9.65
N ASP A 109 5.17 27.24 -9.30
CA ASP A 109 5.29 28.70 -9.34
C ASP A 109 6.38 29.26 -8.39
N GLN A 110 6.59 28.62 -7.25
CA GLN A 110 7.65 29.02 -6.31
C GLN A 110 9.03 28.57 -6.80
N LEU A 111 9.11 27.36 -7.38
CA LEU A 111 10.34 26.86 -8.00
C LEU A 111 10.74 27.69 -9.23
N ASP A 112 9.76 28.09 -10.06
CA ASP A 112 9.97 28.93 -11.24
C ASP A 112 10.52 30.32 -10.89
N LYS A 113 10.20 30.88 -9.72
CA LYS A 113 10.81 32.13 -9.23
C LYS A 113 12.28 31.96 -8.89
N ILE A 114 12.75 30.76 -8.59
CA ILE A 114 14.17 30.45 -8.38
C ILE A 114 14.81 30.23 -9.75
N ASP A 115 14.33 29.19 -10.49
CA ASP A 115 14.72 28.91 -11.87
C ASP A 115 13.66 27.97 -12.51
N PRO A 116 13.04 28.40 -13.66
CA PRO A 116 12.03 27.58 -14.35
C PRO A 116 12.52 26.20 -14.83
N ILE A 117 13.82 26.03 -15.00
CA ILE A 117 14.43 24.77 -15.43
C ILE A 117 14.12 23.62 -14.42
N ILE A 118 13.94 23.95 -13.14
CA ILE A 118 13.68 22.97 -12.07
C ILE A 118 12.32 22.31 -12.27
N SER A 119 11.27 23.12 -12.40
CA SER A 119 9.90 22.61 -12.61
C SER A 119 9.74 21.97 -14.00
N MET A 120 10.36 22.53 -15.03
CA MET A 120 10.39 21.95 -16.38
C MET A 120 11.05 20.56 -16.38
N ARG A 121 12.19 20.40 -15.69
CA ARG A 121 12.85 19.10 -15.55
C ARG A 121 11.96 18.11 -14.80
N LEU A 122 11.38 18.51 -13.67
CA LEU A 122 10.46 17.69 -12.90
C LEU A 122 9.28 17.21 -13.76
N ARG A 123 8.64 18.14 -14.47
CA ARG A 123 7.50 17.81 -15.36
C ARG A 123 7.89 16.86 -16.48
N HIS A 124 9.10 17.02 -17.05
CA HIS A 124 9.65 16.14 -18.08
C HIS A 124 9.86 14.71 -17.54
N GLU A 125 10.48 14.57 -16.36
CA GLU A 125 10.73 13.25 -15.77
C GLU A 125 9.42 12.53 -15.40
N LEU A 126 8.43 13.25 -14.88
CA LEU A 126 7.09 12.70 -14.59
C LEU A 126 6.38 12.26 -15.87
N GLN A 127 6.46 13.04 -16.95
CA GLN A 127 5.89 12.63 -18.25
C GLN A 127 6.53 11.34 -18.74
N LYS A 128 7.86 11.30 -18.77
CA LYS A 128 8.65 10.20 -19.32
C LYS A 128 8.51 8.92 -18.48
N ARG A 129 8.57 9.01 -17.15
CA ARG A 129 8.70 7.86 -16.26
C ARG A 129 7.38 7.32 -15.76
N GLU A 130 6.33 8.15 -15.78
CA GLU A 130 5.02 7.79 -15.22
C GLU A 130 3.92 7.84 -16.29
N LEU A 131 3.64 9.04 -16.83
CA LEU A 131 2.46 9.23 -17.67
C LEU A 131 2.57 8.45 -19.00
N ASP A 132 3.68 8.60 -19.72
CA ASP A 132 3.86 7.91 -21.02
C ASP A 132 3.90 6.38 -20.90
N PRO A 133 4.64 5.76 -19.95
CA PRO A 133 4.58 4.32 -19.75
C PRO A 133 3.19 3.83 -19.35
N PHE A 134 2.49 4.54 -18.47
CA PHE A 134 1.16 4.12 -18.05
C PHE A 134 0.20 4.04 -19.22
N ILE A 135 0.15 5.06 -20.08
CA ILE A 135 -0.82 5.07 -21.20
C ILE A 135 -0.43 4.17 -22.36
N ASN A 136 0.88 4.04 -22.64
CA ASN A 136 1.37 3.39 -23.85
C ASN A 136 1.70 1.89 -23.66
N ARG A 137 1.88 1.40 -22.44
CA ARG A 137 2.27 0.01 -22.16
C ARG A 137 1.15 -0.76 -21.49
N THR A 138 1.06 -2.06 -21.78
CA THR A 138 0.08 -3.01 -21.21
C THR A 138 0.73 -4.29 -20.71
N ASP A 139 2.06 -4.31 -20.68
CA ASP A 139 2.86 -5.49 -20.35
C ASP A 139 3.28 -5.57 -18.88
N PHE A 140 2.91 -4.59 -18.06
CA PHE A 140 3.08 -4.69 -16.62
C PHE A 140 2.06 -5.70 -16.06
N TRP A 141 2.54 -6.75 -15.42
CA TRP A 141 1.71 -7.87 -14.97
C TRP A 141 0.57 -7.41 -14.03
N TRP A 142 0.85 -6.44 -13.14
CA TRP A 142 -0.11 -5.91 -12.19
C TRP A 142 -1.31 -5.18 -12.86
N MET A 143 -1.16 -4.72 -14.07
CA MET A 143 -2.28 -4.14 -14.83
C MET A 143 -3.36 -5.15 -15.16
N ALA A 144 -3.02 -6.45 -15.17
CA ALA A 144 -3.93 -7.54 -15.52
C ALA A 144 -4.67 -7.27 -16.87
N TRP A 145 -3.98 -6.64 -17.83
CA TRP A 145 -4.60 -6.15 -19.05
C TRP A 145 -5.01 -7.26 -20.02
N LYS A 146 -4.29 -8.36 -20.00
CA LYS A 146 -4.63 -9.53 -20.82
C LYS A 146 -5.70 -10.36 -20.13
N GLU A 147 -6.74 -10.73 -20.88
CA GLU A 147 -7.72 -11.69 -20.41
C GLU A 147 -7.07 -13.07 -20.27
N SER A 148 -6.85 -13.49 -19.07
CA SER A 148 -6.43 -14.84 -18.73
C SER A 148 -7.09 -15.23 -17.42
N PRO A 149 -7.75 -16.40 -17.34
CA PRO A 149 -8.31 -16.91 -16.07
C PRO A 149 -7.21 -17.23 -15.05
N THR A 150 -5.95 -17.25 -15.47
CA THR A 150 -4.78 -17.53 -14.62
C THR A 150 -3.99 -16.27 -14.29
N VAL A 151 -4.49 -15.07 -14.60
CA VAL A 151 -3.80 -13.83 -14.22
C VAL A 151 -3.94 -13.64 -12.73
N PHE A 152 -2.83 -13.76 -12.04
CA PHE A 152 -2.69 -13.38 -10.65
C PHE A 152 -2.78 -11.86 -10.51
N VAL A 153 -3.65 -11.38 -9.62
CA VAL A 153 -3.86 -9.96 -9.35
C VAL A 153 -3.81 -9.74 -7.84
N ASN A 154 -2.93 -8.88 -7.36
CA ASN A 154 -2.80 -8.58 -5.94
C ASN A 154 -2.84 -7.07 -5.65
N ASN A 155 -2.39 -6.68 -4.47
CA ASN A 155 -2.35 -5.29 -3.99
C ASN A 155 -1.59 -4.31 -4.91
N TRP A 156 -0.69 -4.77 -5.77
CA TRP A 156 0.00 -3.92 -6.76
C TRP A 156 -0.97 -3.25 -7.73
N ASN A 157 -2.04 -3.94 -8.08
CA ASN A 157 -3.02 -3.41 -9.03
C ASN A 157 -3.67 -2.12 -8.52
N PRO A 158 -4.37 -2.09 -7.37
CA PRO A 158 -4.94 -0.84 -6.87
C PRO A 158 -3.86 0.20 -6.49
N TRP A 159 -2.68 -0.24 -6.02
CA TRP A 159 -1.59 0.67 -5.67
C TRP A 159 -1.11 1.47 -6.87
N CYS A 160 -0.71 0.79 -7.93
CA CYS A 160 -0.15 1.46 -9.11
C CYS A 160 -1.22 2.25 -9.87
N ASN A 161 -2.44 1.70 -10.00
CA ASN A 161 -3.53 2.42 -10.68
C ASN A 161 -3.94 3.71 -9.96
N ALA A 162 -4.05 3.71 -8.62
CA ALA A 162 -4.36 4.92 -7.86
C ALA A 162 -3.28 5.99 -8.04
N ASN A 163 -2.02 5.61 -7.83
CA ASN A 163 -0.93 6.58 -7.95
C ASN A 163 -0.79 7.15 -9.38
N ALA A 164 -0.92 6.30 -10.41
CA ALA A 164 -0.87 6.75 -11.80
C ALA A 164 -2.07 7.64 -12.17
N LEU A 165 -3.30 7.26 -11.76
CA LEU A 165 -4.48 8.09 -12.00
C LEU A 165 -4.33 9.46 -11.35
N LEU A 166 -3.85 9.52 -10.12
CA LEU A 166 -3.61 10.78 -9.42
C LEU A 166 -2.57 11.65 -10.14
N CYS A 167 -1.47 11.05 -10.65
CA CYS A 167 -0.49 11.78 -11.46
C CYS A 167 -1.15 12.41 -12.69
N TYR A 168 -2.00 11.66 -13.40
CA TYR A 168 -2.77 12.19 -14.52
C TYR A 168 -3.72 13.32 -14.11
N MET A 169 -4.44 13.17 -13.00
CA MET A 169 -5.36 14.20 -12.49
C MET A 169 -4.66 15.52 -12.15
N LEU A 170 -3.41 15.44 -11.67
CA LEU A 170 -2.63 16.63 -11.27
C LEU A 170 -1.90 17.30 -12.43
N LEU A 171 -1.54 16.53 -13.47
CA LEU A 171 -0.58 16.98 -14.47
C LEU A 171 -1.14 17.08 -15.89
N GLU A 172 -2.19 16.32 -16.24
CA GLU A 172 -2.68 16.25 -17.61
C GLU A 172 -3.84 17.23 -17.85
N ASN A 173 -3.65 18.14 -18.81
CA ASN A 173 -4.63 19.13 -19.21
C ASN A 173 -5.44 18.70 -20.46
N ASP A 174 -4.92 17.74 -21.22
CA ASP A 174 -5.63 17.19 -22.38
C ASP A 174 -6.71 16.21 -21.90
N ARG A 175 -7.99 16.59 -22.13
CA ARG A 175 -9.15 15.83 -21.68
C ARG A 175 -9.23 14.43 -22.31
N ASP A 176 -8.79 14.27 -23.55
CA ASP A 176 -8.84 12.97 -24.23
C ASP A 176 -7.79 12.02 -23.67
N LYS A 177 -6.59 12.53 -23.37
CA LYS A 177 -5.56 11.76 -22.69
C LYS A 177 -5.98 11.37 -21.27
N LEU A 178 -6.53 12.31 -20.52
CA LEU A 178 -7.05 12.06 -19.17
C LEU A 178 -8.17 11.01 -19.20
N ALA A 179 -9.13 11.13 -20.13
CA ALA A 179 -10.19 10.14 -20.29
C ALA A 179 -9.66 8.74 -20.64
N LYS A 180 -8.62 8.65 -21.48
CA LYS A 180 -7.96 7.37 -21.79
C LYS A 180 -7.28 6.77 -20.55
N ALA A 181 -6.62 7.59 -19.74
CA ALA A 181 -5.98 7.13 -18.50
C ALA A 181 -7.02 6.63 -17.49
N VAL A 182 -8.11 7.38 -17.29
CA VAL A 182 -9.25 6.96 -16.47
C VAL A 182 -9.82 5.62 -16.95
N TYR A 183 -10.12 5.50 -18.24
CA TYR A 183 -10.66 4.26 -18.80
C TYR A 183 -9.70 3.08 -18.63
N LYS A 184 -8.41 3.29 -18.88
CA LYS A 184 -7.38 2.25 -18.71
C LYS A 184 -7.30 1.78 -17.27
N SER A 185 -7.28 2.70 -16.31
CA SER A 185 -7.27 2.37 -14.89
C SER A 185 -8.53 1.61 -14.47
N MET A 186 -9.71 2.02 -14.96
CA MET A 186 -10.97 1.31 -14.69
C MET A 186 -10.94 -0.15 -15.15
N VAL A 187 -10.47 -0.41 -16.39
CA VAL A 187 -10.34 -1.78 -16.91
C VAL A 187 -9.37 -2.61 -16.07
N SER A 188 -8.26 -2.01 -15.64
CA SER A 188 -7.27 -2.68 -14.81
C SER A 188 -7.81 -3.00 -13.41
N VAL A 189 -8.42 -2.03 -12.74
CA VAL A 189 -8.95 -2.19 -11.37
C VAL A 189 -10.18 -3.13 -11.35
N ASP A 190 -10.97 -3.14 -12.42
CA ASP A 190 -12.07 -4.09 -12.56
C ASP A 190 -11.58 -5.56 -12.49
N ARG A 191 -10.38 -5.85 -13.03
CA ARG A 191 -9.74 -7.17 -12.88
C ARG A 191 -9.42 -7.52 -11.43
N TYR A 192 -8.96 -6.55 -10.65
CA TYR A 192 -8.71 -6.74 -9.23
C TYR A 192 -10.02 -7.00 -8.46
N LEU A 193 -11.05 -6.21 -8.69
CA LEU A 193 -12.36 -6.39 -8.05
C LEU A 193 -13.01 -7.74 -8.39
N ASN A 194 -12.79 -8.26 -9.60
CA ASN A 194 -13.29 -9.56 -10.01
C ASN A 194 -12.43 -10.74 -9.52
N TYR A 195 -11.19 -10.47 -9.10
CA TYR A 195 -10.27 -11.46 -8.54
C TYR A 195 -10.47 -11.67 -7.04
N VAL A 196 -10.74 -10.60 -6.29
CA VAL A 196 -10.93 -10.65 -4.84
C VAL A 196 -12.09 -11.56 -4.48
N LYS A 197 -11.91 -12.37 -3.42
CA LYS A 197 -12.96 -13.26 -2.88
C LYS A 197 -14.19 -12.47 -2.47
N ALA A 198 -15.38 -13.00 -2.74
CA ALA A 198 -16.64 -12.27 -2.55
C ALA A 198 -16.99 -11.99 -1.08
N ASP A 199 -16.29 -12.60 -0.10
CA ASP A 199 -16.41 -12.31 1.32
C ASP A 199 -15.64 -11.06 1.76
N GLY A 200 -14.80 -10.51 0.89
CA GLY A 200 -14.08 -9.26 1.12
C GLY A 200 -12.90 -9.34 2.09
N ALA A 201 -12.54 -10.52 2.59
CA ALA A 201 -11.37 -10.66 3.46
C ALA A 201 -10.07 -10.36 2.68
N CYS A 202 -9.09 -9.79 3.38
CA CYS A 202 -7.75 -9.62 2.84
C CYS A 202 -6.91 -10.87 3.17
N GLU A 203 -6.70 -11.74 2.17
CA GLU A 203 -5.94 -12.99 2.35
C GLU A 203 -4.48 -12.74 2.75
N GLU A 204 -3.93 -11.59 2.39
CA GLU A 204 -2.57 -11.15 2.76
C GLU A 204 -2.49 -10.65 4.22
N GLY A 205 -3.61 -10.56 4.93
CA GLY A 205 -3.73 -10.15 6.32
C GLY A 205 -3.94 -8.65 6.55
N ALA A 206 -4.16 -8.29 7.82
CA ALA A 206 -4.60 -6.94 8.23
C ALA A 206 -3.60 -5.82 7.88
N THR A 207 -2.29 -6.10 7.89
CA THR A 207 -1.27 -5.10 7.53
C THR A 207 -1.37 -4.71 6.06
N TYR A 208 -1.60 -5.69 5.19
CA TYR A 208 -1.72 -5.46 3.75
C TYR A 208 -3.04 -4.81 3.33
N TRP A 209 -4.05 -4.80 4.20
CA TRP A 209 -5.30 -4.10 3.93
C TRP A 209 -5.06 -2.64 3.50
N GLY A 210 -4.12 -1.93 4.12
CA GLY A 210 -3.79 -0.55 3.77
C GLY A 210 -3.16 -0.39 2.37
N HIS A 211 -2.44 -1.43 1.89
CA HIS A 211 -1.85 -1.46 0.55
C HIS A 211 -2.83 -1.98 -0.52
N ALA A 212 -3.72 -2.88 -0.14
CA ALA A 212 -4.74 -3.46 -1.00
C ALA A 212 -6.01 -2.58 -1.03
N PHE A 213 -6.90 -2.78 -0.05
CA PHE A 213 -8.15 -2.02 0.01
C PHE A 213 -7.93 -0.52 0.24
N GLY A 214 -6.98 -0.13 1.08
CA GLY A 214 -6.70 1.29 1.32
C GLY A 214 -6.29 2.05 0.06
N LYS A 215 -5.59 1.42 -0.87
CA LYS A 215 -5.28 2.00 -2.18
C LYS A 215 -6.44 1.88 -3.16
N LEU A 216 -7.21 0.81 -3.10
CA LEU A 216 -8.48 0.74 -3.83
C LEU A 216 -9.43 1.88 -3.42
N PHE A 217 -9.53 2.17 -2.12
CA PHE A 217 -10.34 3.27 -1.61
C PHE A 217 -9.87 4.64 -2.13
N ASP A 218 -8.55 4.87 -2.14
CA ASP A 218 -7.97 6.09 -2.73
C ASP A 218 -8.35 6.17 -4.22
N TYR A 219 -8.13 5.10 -4.98
CA TYR A 219 -8.53 5.02 -6.40
C TYR A 219 -10.02 5.30 -6.62
N LEU A 220 -10.90 4.70 -5.83
CA LEU A 220 -12.35 4.91 -5.95
C LEU A 220 -12.74 6.34 -5.59
N SER A 221 -12.04 6.98 -4.64
CA SER A 221 -12.22 8.38 -4.29
C SER A 221 -11.79 9.31 -5.43
N GLU A 222 -10.66 9.02 -6.06
CA GLU A 222 -10.15 9.73 -7.23
C GLU A 222 -11.10 9.57 -8.43
N LEU A 223 -11.57 8.35 -8.69
CA LEU A 223 -12.53 8.06 -9.75
C LEU A 223 -13.84 8.80 -9.54
N GLN A 224 -14.35 8.81 -8.32
CA GLN A 224 -15.56 9.59 -7.98
C GLN A 224 -15.31 11.09 -8.20
N MET A 225 -14.14 11.60 -7.80
CA MET A 225 -13.79 13.02 -7.96
C MET A 225 -13.69 13.40 -9.44
N ILE A 226 -12.92 12.68 -10.25
CA ILE A 226 -12.69 13.02 -11.66
C ILE A 226 -13.95 12.88 -12.51
N THR A 227 -14.87 12.01 -12.12
CA THR A 227 -16.17 11.82 -12.81
C THR A 227 -17.28 12.73 -12.29
N GLY A 228 -16.99 13.62 -11.34
CA GLY A 228 -17.99 14.48 -10.71
C GLY A 228 -19.10 13.69 -10.00
N GLY A 229 -18.75 12.56 -9.39
CA GLY A 229 -19.67 11.69 -8.67
C GLY A 229 -20.50 10.73 -9.54
N LYS A 230 -20.30 10.73 -10.86
CA LYS A 230 -21.07 9.85 -11.79
C LYS A 230 -20.70 8.38 -11.64
N VAL A 231 -19.45 8.09 -11.26
CA VAL A 231 -18.98 6.74 -10.97
C VAL A 231 -18.62 6.67 -9.49
N SER A 232 -19.33 5.85 -8.74
CA SER A 232 -19.08 5.58 -7.31
C SER A 232 -19.41 4.14 -6.98
N LEU A 233 -18.53 3.48 -6.26
CA LEU A 233 -18.68 2.08 -5.84
C LEU A 233 -18.82 1.95 -4.32
N PHE A 234 -18.92 3.05 -3.57
CA PHE A 234 -19.00 3.00 -2.11
C PHE A 234 -20.28 2.35 -1.55
N ASN A 235 -21.32 2.22 -2.36
CA ASN A 235 -22.53 1.45 -2.01
C ASN A 235 -22.45 -0.04 -2.42
N ASN A 236 -21.34 -0.48 -3.05
CA ASN A 236 -21.18 -1.87 -3.45
C ASN A 236 -20.85 -2.72 -2.21
N LYS A 237 -21.55 -3.88 -2.08
CA LYS A 237 -21.39 -4.77 -0.92
C LYS A 237 -19.97 -5.28 -0.77
N LEU A 238 -19.33 -5.73 -1.86
CA LEU A 238 -17.96 -6.23 -1.83
C LEU A 238 -16.99 -5.14 -1.34
N VAL A 239 -17.11 -3.91 -1.85
CA VAL A 239 -16.27 -2.77 -1.44
C VAL A 239 -16.45 -2.47 0.05
N LYS A 240 -17.67 -2.58 0.56
CA LYS A 240 -17.94 -2.41 1.99
C LYS A 240 -17.32 -3.54 2.82
N ASP A 241 -17.51 -4.79 2.43
CA ASP A 241 -16.96 -5.96 3.13
C ASP A 241 -15.42 -5.92 3.17
N MET A 242 -14.78 -5.58 2.04
CA MET A 242 -13.33 -5.35 1.97
C MET A 242 -12.86 -4.23 2.91
N GLY A 243 -13.63 -3.15 3.01
CA GLY A 243 -13.33 -2.04 3.91
C GLY A 243 -13.39 -2.45 5.38
N GLU A 244 -14.44 -3.11 5.78
CA GLU A 244 -14.71 -3.49 7.18
C GLU A 244 -13.76 -4.58 7.71
N PHE A 245 -13.05 -5.30 6.84
CA PHE A 245 -12.11 -6.35 7.24
C PHE A 245 -11.09 -5.87 8.29
N VAL A 246 -10.55 -4.65 8.15
CA VAL A 246 -9.54 -4.12 9.09
C VAL A 246 -10.11 -3.96 10.51
N ALA A 247 -11.36 -3.51 10.64
CA ALA A 247 -12.01 -3.37 11.93
C ALA A 247 -12.36 -4.74 12.56
N LYS A 248 -12.84 -5.68 11.73
CA LYS A 248 -13.15 -7.04 12.20
C LYS A 248 -11.91 -7.83 12.63
N SER A 249 -10.77 -7.60 12.01
CA SER A 249 -9.48 -8.21 12.38
C SER A 249 -8.76 -7.53 13.54
N TYR A 250 -9.25 -6.37 14.02
CA TYR A 250 -8.70 -5.68 15.17
C TYR A 250 -9.05 -6.43 16.46
N ILE A 251 -8.06 -6.70 17.31
CA ILE A 251 -8.20 -7.45 18.56
C ILE A 251 -8.46 -6.49 19.71
N GLY A 252 -7.63 -5.45 19.84
CA GLY A 252 -7.61 -4.47 20.92
C GLY A 252 -6.19 -4.11 21.31
N ASN A 253 -6.01 -2.99 22.02
CA ASN A 253 -4.70 -2.54 22.51
C ASN A 253 -3.61 -2.49 21.42
N GLY A 254 -3.99 -2.09 20.20
CA GLY A 254 -3.08 -2.00 19.06
C GLY A 254 -2.72 -3.34 18.40
N TYR A 255 -3.33 -4.45 18.79
CA TYR A 255 -3.15 -5.76 18.15
C TYR A 255 -4.19 -6.02 17.07
N ALA A 256 -3.76 -6.72 16.03
CA ALA A 256 -4.61 -7.24 14.96
C ALA A 256 -4.22 -8.69 14.65
N VAL A 257 -5.13 -9.42 14.01
CA VAL A 257 -4.87 -10.77 13.50
C VAL A 257 -3.74 -10.72 12.48
N ASN A 258 -2.71 -11.56 12.66
CA ASN A 258 -1.47 -11.52 11.88
C ASN A 258 -1.24 -12.79 11.05
N PHE A 259 -2.30 -13.35 10.46
CA PHE A 259 -2.15 -14.41 9.47
C PHE A 259 -1.42 -13.92 8.22
N ALA A 260 -0.81 -14.83 7.47
CA ALA A 260 0.03 -14.56 6.32
C ALA A 260 1.19 -13.60 6.66
N ASP A 261 1.55 -12.67 5.77
CA ASP A 261 2.63 -11.72 6.00
C ASP A 261 2.22 -10.50 6.87
N ALA A 262 1.14 -10.59 7.63
CA ALA A 262 0.69 -9.48 8.46
C ALA A 262 1.48 -9.31 9.76
N SER A 263 1.59 -8.06 10.21
CA SER A 263 2.10 -7.72 11.54
C SER A 263 1.02 -7.96 12.60
N ALA A 264 1.43 -8.36 13.81
CA ALA A 264 0.53 -8.43 14.96
C ALA A 264 0.05 -7.05 15.45
N HIS A 265 0.67 -5.97 15.00
CA HIS A 265 0.30 -4.61 15.37
C HIS A 265 -0.35 -3.87 14.22
N VAL A 266 -1.40 -3.09 14.54
CA VAL A 266 -2.07 -2.25 13.54
C VAL A 266 -1.11 -1.25 12.92
N SER A 267 -1.27 -1.04 11.62
CA SER A 267 -0.46 -0.08 10.87
C SER A 267 -0.88 1.37 11.13
N ASN A 268 0.01 2.31 10.84
CA ASN A 268 -0.23 3.73 11.04
C ASN A 268 -1.05 4.33 9.88
N TYR A 269 -2.38 4.11 9.89
CA TYR A 269 -3.30 4.64 8.87
C TYR A 269 -4.72 4.91 9.40
N MET A 270 -4.85 5.29 10.67
CA MET A 270 -6.16 5.48 11.30
C MET A 270 -7.02 6.56 10.64
N ALA A 271 -6.41 7.60 10.06
CA ALA A 271 -7.15 8.58 9.26
C ALA A 271 -7.75 7.96 7.99
N LEU A 272 -7.05 7.02 7.36
CA LEU A 272 -7.58 6.26 6.23
C LEU A 272 -8.77 5.40 6.65
N VAL A 273 -8.65 4.64 7.75
CA VAL A 273 -9.75 3.80 8.30
C VAL A 273 -10.98 4.66 8.59
N TYR A 274 -10.78 5.84 9.19
CA TYR A 274 -11.86 6.78 9.48
C TYR A 274 -12.55 7.30 8.20
N ARG A 275 -11.76 7.68 7.19
CA ARG A 275 -12.27 8.13 5.88
C ARG A 275 -13.07 7.02 5.17
N CYS A 276 -12.54 5.80 5.19
CA CYS A 276 -13.23 4.64 4.65
C CYS A 276 -14.57 4.43 5.37
N GLY A 277 -14.56 4.43 6.70
CA GLY A 277 -15.78 4.29 7.50
C GLY A 277 -16.84 5.33 7.18
N LYS A 278 -16.44 6.59 6.98
CA LYS A 278 -17.36 7.66 6.54
C LYS A 278 -17.98 7.38 5.17
N ALA A 279 -17.15 7.01 4.19
CA ALA A 279 -17.60 6.78 2.83
C ALA A 279 -18.49 5.54 2.69
N LEU A 280 -18.21 4.50 3.48
CA LEU A 280 -18.92 3.22 3.48
C LEU A 280 -20.10 3.18 4.47
N GLY A 281 -20.27 4.21 5.30
CA GLY A 281 -21.29 4.23 6.35
C GLY A 281 -21.03 3.23 7.48
N SER A 282 -19.75 2.86 7.72
CA SER A 282 -19.35 1.91 8.76
C SER A 282 -18.97 2.62 10.06
N ARG A 283 -19.84 2.54 11.03
CA ARG A 283 -19.61 3.10 12.39
C ARG A 283 -18.48 2.35 13.09
N GLU A 284 -18.41 1.03 12.92
CA GLU A 284 -17.36 0.18 13.48
C GLU A 284 -15.96 0.66 13.09
N MET A 285 -15.74 0.95 11.80
CA MET A 285 -14.46 1.47 11.31
C MET A 285 -14.14 2.85 11.91
N MET A 286 -15.11 3.76 11.97
CA MET A 286 -14.89 5.09 12.51
C MET A 286 -14.54 5.04 14.01
N ASP A 287 -15.26 4.24 14.79
CA ASP A 287 -15.03 4.12 16.22
C ASP A 287 -13.67 3.44 16.52
N MET A 288 -13.31 2.37 15.79
CA MET A 288 -11.97 1.77 15.87
C MET A 288 -10.87 2.80 15.60
N ALA A 289 -11.01 3.57 14.52
CA ALA A 289 -10.01 4.56 14.14
C ALA A 289 -9.83 5.65 15.22
N VAL A 290 -10.93 6.11 15.82
CA VAL A 290 -10.92 7.11 16.89
C VAL A 290 -10.27 6.55 18.16
N ASP A 291 -10.61 5.33 18.57
CA ASP A 291 -10.06 4.71 19.77
C ASP A 291 -8.56 4.44 19.62
N CYS A 292 -8.14 3.85 18.51
CA CYS A 292 -6.72 3.66 18.20
C CYS A 292 -5.95 4.99 18.13
N PHE A 293 -6.53 6.04 17.54
CA PHE A 293 -5.90 7.37 17.47
C PHE A 293 -5.73 8.01 18.86
N LYS A 294 -6.70 7.82 19.78
CA LYS A 294 -6.58 8.33 21.16
C LYS A 294 -5.51 7.62 21.95
N GLU A 295 -5.36 6.31 21.75
CA GLU A 295 -4.33 5.50 22.39
C GLU A 295 -2.94 5.79 21.82
N ARG A 296 -2.86 6.00 20.49
CA ARG A 296 -1.62 6.14 19.72
C ARG A 296 -1.77 7.24 18.67
N PRO A 297 -1.61 8.53 19.03
CA PRO A 297 -1.78 9.65 18.09
C PRO A 297 -0.84 9.60 16.89
N GLU A 298 0.33 8.97 17.01
CA GLU A 298 1.28 8.75 15.92
C GLU A 298 0.77 7.79 14.84
N ALA A 299 -0.24 6.96 15.14
CA ALA A 299 -0.84 6.02 14.20
C ALA A 299 -1.78 6.68 13.19
N VAL A 300 -1.85 8.01 13.14
CA VAL A 300 -2.81 8.75 12.29
C VAL A 300 -2.56 8.54 10.80
N THR A 301 -1.31 8.61 10.36
CA THR A 301 -0.91 8.38 8.97
C THR A 301 0.58 8.07 8.84
N SER A 302 0.95 7.32 7.82
CA SER A 302 2.35 7.08 7.43
C SER A 302 2.86 8.23 6.57
N VAL A 303 4.16 8.50 6.65
CA VAL A 303 4.86 9.47 5.78
C VAL A 303 5.58 8.82 4.58
N TRP A 304 5.43 7.50 4.42
CA TRP A 304 6.12 6.78 3.34
C TRP A 304 5.35 6.89 2.03
N LEU A 305 5.97 7.52 1.01
CA LEU A 305 5.56 7.57 -0.41
C LEU A 305 4.04 7.74 -0.67
N ASP A 306 3.29 8.40 0.24
CA ASP A 306 1.85 8.56 0.08
C ASP A 306 1.38 9.94 0.54
N THR A 307 1.75 10.96 -0.23
CA THR A 307 1.36 12.35 0.03
C THR A 307 -0.15 12.54 -0.04
N TYR A 308 -0.85 11.80 -0.90
CA TYR A 308 -2.30 11.85 -0.99
C TYR A 308 -2.96 11.46 0.34
N LYS A 309 -2.56 10.35 0.95
CA LYS A 309 -3.09 9.93 2.25
C LYS A 309 -2.78 10.94 3.36
N GLN A 310 -1.61 11.59 3.30
CA GLN A 310 -1.25 12.62 4.28
C GLN A 310 -2.14 13.86 4.15
N ILE A 311 -2.37 14.35 2.91
CA ILE A 311 -3.25 15.49 2.64
C ILE A 311 -4.69 15.15 3.07
N GLU A 312 -5.17 13.97 2.73
CA GLU A 312 -6.52 13.52 3.08
C GLU A 312 -6.68 13.28 4.59
N ALA A 313 -5.63 12.84 5.30
CA ALA A 313 -5.64 12.72 6.76
C ALA A 313 -5.90 14.08 7.45
N MET A 314 -5.28 15.15 6.95
CA MET A 314 -5.47 16.50 7.52
C MET A 314 -6.94 16.95 7.45
N LYS A 315 -7.71 16.53 6.44
CA LYS A 315 -9.13 16.89 6.29
C LYS A 315 -10.02 16.30 7.39
N VAL A 316 -9.64 15.14 7.94
CA VAL A 316 -10.44 14.43 8.95
C VAL A 316 -9.87 14.50 10.37
N LEU A 317 -8.62 14.94 10.53
CA LEU A 317 -7.92 14.92 11.81
C LEU A 317 -8.65 15.68 12.91
N LYS A 318 -9.18 16.87 12.61
CA LYS A 318 -9.94 17.67 13.58
C LYS A 318 -11.21 16.95 14.03
N GLU A 319 -11.95 16.37 13.10
CA GLU A 319 -13.17 15.62 13.37
C GLU A 319 -12.86 14.39 14.23
N MET A 320 -11.84 13.59 13.84
CA MET A 320 -11.39 12.43 14.61
C MET A 320 -10.99 12.80 16.05
N SER A 321 -10.24 13.90 16.23
CA SER A 321 -9.78 14.33 17.56
C SER A 321 -10.93 14.73 18.49
N GLN A 322 -12.06 15.14 17.94
CA GLN A 322 -13.26 15.56 18.68
C GLN A 322 -14.29 14.42 18.83
N ALA A 323 -14.17 13.37 18.03
CA ALA A 323 -15.10 12.25 18.04
C ALA A 323 -14.94 11.41 19.31
N LYS A 324 -16.05 10.82 19.77
CA LYS A 324 -16.05 9.84 20.85
C LYS A 324 -16.08 8.45 20.20
N GLY A 325 -14.97 7.71 20.31
CA GLY A 325 -14.93 6.29 19.92
C GLY A 325 -15.76 5.44 20.89
N ASP A 326 -16.30 4.36 20.39
CA ASP A 326 -16.98 3.30 21.16
C ASP A 326 -16.93 2.03 20.32
N TYR A 327 -15.70 1.60 19.98
CA TYR A 327 -15.49 0.43 19.13
C TYR A 327 -16.08 -0.82 19.76
N LYS A 328 -16.98 -1.45 19.01
CA LYS A 328 -17.62 -2.73 19.36
C LYS A 328 -17.57 -3.62 18.15
N ALA A 329 -16.83 -4.70 18.28
CA ALA A 329 -16.76 -5.72 17.23
C ALA A 329 -17.83 -6.78 17.44
N ASP A 330 -18.21 -7.44 16.33
CA ASP A 330 -19.08 -8.61 16.36
C ASP A 330 -18.46 -9.73 17.21
N ALA A 331 -19.28 -10.45 17.97
CA ALA A 331 -18.84 -11.60 18.75
C ALA A 331 -18.35 -12.75 17.88
N PHE A 332 -18.83 -12.82 16.64
CA PHE A 332 -18.46 -13.86 15.66
C PHE A 332 -18.39 -13.24 14.27
N THR A 333 -17.30 -13.53 13.55
CA THR A 333 -17.10 -13.17 12.14
C THR A 333 -16.62 -14.41 11.39
N TRP A 334 -17.22 -14.71 10.26
CA TRP A 334 -16.84 -15.81 9.38
C TRP A 334 -16.70 -15.34 7.93
N TYR A 335 -15.57 -15.65 7.33
CA TYR A 335 -15.27 -15.41 5.93
C TYR A 335 -15.29 -16.73 5.18
N PRO A 336 -16.40 -17.07 4.50
CA PRO A 336 -16.62 -18.43 3.99
C PRO A 336 -15.74 -18.82 2.80
N GLN A 337 -15.14 -17.85 2.09
CA GLN A 337 -14.27 -18.13 0.94
C GLN A 337 -12.80 -18.05 1.31
N THR A 338 -12.45 -17.16 2.24
CA THR A 338 -11.08 -17.04 2.77
C THR A 338 -10.84 -18.00 3.92
N GLU A 339 -11.94 -18.51 4.51
CA GLU A 339 -11.95 -19.43 5.65
C GLU A 339 -11.26 -18.86 6.90
N PHE A 340 -11.48 -17.57 7.17
CA PHE A 340 -11.10 -16.94 8.43
C PHE A 340 -12.28 -16.91 9.39
N CYS A 341 -12.02 -17.29 10.65
CA CYS A 341 -13.01 -17.30 11.73
C CYS A 341 -12.51 -16.46 12.89
N TYR A 342 -13.29 -15.46 13.30
CA TYR A 342 -12.98 -14.64 14.49
C TYR A 342 -14.08 -14.82 15.51
N MET A 343 -13.71 -15.09 16.76
CA MET A 343 -14.63 -15.22 17.90
C MET A 343 -14.13 -14.39 19.05
N ARG A 344 -15.01 -13.67 19.71
CA ARG A 344 -14.66 -12.87 20.89
C ARG A 344 -15.77 -12.75 21.89
N ASN A 345 -15.37 -12.56 23.14
CA ASN A 345 -16.22 -12.12 24.24
C ASN A 345 -15.53 -10.97 25.00
N ALA A 346 -15.99 -10.66 26.21
CA ALA A 346 -15.44 -9.56 27.00
C ALA A 346 -13.94 -9.75 27.38
N GLU A 347 -13.44 -10.98 27.44
CA GLU A 347 -12.12 -11.31 27.96
C GLU A 347 -11.21 -11.96 26.90
N ALA A 348 -11.77 -12.74 25.97
CA ALA A 348 -11.00 -13.56 25.06
C ALA A 348 -11.29 -13.23 23.60
N PHE A 349 -10.24 -13.33 22.77
CA PHE A 349 -10.31 -13.30 21.32
C PHE A 349 -9.60 -14.52 20.74
N PHE A 350 -10.28 -15.18 19.82
CA PHE A 350 -9.75 -16.29 19.03
C PHE A 350 -9.87 -15.97 17.55
N ALA A 351 -8.81 -16.22 16.78
CA ALA A 351 -8.89 -16.26 15.33
C ALA A 351 -8.34 -17.60 14.83
N GLY A 352 -9.04 -18.22 13.88
CA GLY A 352 -8.64 -19.43 13.20
C GLY A 352 -8.58 -19.20 11.69
N LYS A 353 -7.66 -19.88 11.02
CA LYS A 353 -7.44 -19.83 9.58
C LYS A 353 -7.62 -21.22 8.97
N GLY A 354 -8.46 -21.30 7.93
CA GLY A 354 -8.46 -22.36 6.93
C GLY A 354 -7.74 -21.87 5.67
N GLY A 355 -8.34 -22.02 4.50
CA GLY A 355 -7.83 -21.49 3.24
C GLY A 355 -7.01 -22.49 2.42
N TYR A 356 -6.09 -21.99 1.62
CA TYR A 356 -5.34 -22.75 0.62
C TYR A 356 -3.88 -22.33 0.61
N ASN A 357 -2.99 -23.24 0.20
CA ASN A 357 -1.56 -22.98 0.11
C ASN A 357 -1.11 -22.23 -1.18
N ASP A 358 -2.03 -21.74 -2.00
CA ASP A 358 -1.76 -20.95 -3.21
C ASP A 358 -2.25 -19.49 -3.11
N GLU A 359 -2.50 -19.03 -1.90
CA GLU A 359 -2.88 -17.64 -1.63
C GLU A 359 -1.68 -16.69 -1.74
N SER A 360 -1.97 -15.41 -1.99
CA SER A 360 -0.93 -14.37 -1.97
C SER A 360 -0.33 -14.25 -0.56
N HIS A 361 0.99 -14.13 -0.49
CA HIS A 361 1.73 -14.07 0.79
C HIS A 361 1.51 -15.27 1.72
N ASN A 362 1.23 -16.45 1.16
CA ASN A 362 0.89 -17.67 1.91
C ASN A 362 2.03 -18.18 2.81
N HIS A 363 1.62 -18.77 3.95
CA HIS A 363 2.43 -19.65 4.79
C HIS A 363 1.83 -21.06 4.78
N ASN A 364 2.58 -22.08 5.18
CA ASN A 364 2.03 -23.42 5.45
C ASN A 364 1.38 -23.38 6.85
N ASP A 365 0.15 -22.88 6.92
CA ASP A 365 -0.50 -22.52 8.17
C ASP A 365 -2.02 -22.83 8.18
N ILE A 366 -2.46 -23.77 7.32
CA ILE A 366 -3.88 -24.21 7.30
C ILE A 366 -4.23 -24.87 8.64
N GLY A 367 -5.28 -24.37 9.28
CA GLY A 367 -5.71 -24.79 10.61
C GLY A 367 -5.01 -24.05 11.75
N SER A 368 -4.17 -23.04 11.45
CA SER A 368 -3.52 -22.21 12.47
C SER A 368 -4.52 -21.31 13.19
N PHE A 369 -4.16 -20.95 14.41
CA PHE A 369 -4.97 -20.05 15.22
C PHE A 369 -4.12 -19.17 16.12
N VAL A 370 -4.70 -18.03 16.53
CA VAL A 370 -4.16 -17.17 17.58
C VAL A 370 -5.19 -17.00 18.69
N LEU A 371 -4.72 -16.86 19.92
CA LEU A 371 -5.56 -16.68 21.10
C LEU A 371 -5.04 -15.53 21.95
N TYR A 372 -5.93 -14.63 22.33
CA TYR A 372 -5.67 -13.51 23.24
C TYR A 372 -6.61 -13.56 24.44
N TYR A 373 -6.11 -13.17 25.61
CA TYR A 373 -6.91 -13.01 26.83
C TYR A 373 -6.63 -11.64 27.43
N ASN A 374 -7.68 -10.86 27.69
CA ASN A 374 -7.59 -9.45 28.09
C ASN A 374 -6.61 -8.64 27.20
N ASN A 375 -6.73 -8.78 25.89
CA ASN A 375 -5.85 -8.19 24.87
C ASN A 375 -4.37 -8.55 25.01
N THR A 376 -4.03 -9.59 25.79
CA THR A 376 -2.67 -10.11 25.90
C THR A 376 -2.53 -11.36 25.03
N PRO A 377 -1.53 -11.42 24.15
CA PRO A 377 -1.32 -12.59 23.31
C PRO A 377 -0.92 -13.82 24.15
N ILE A 378 -1.65 -14.94 24.00
CA ILE A 378 -1.39 -16.21 24.69
C ILE A 378 -0.85 -17.26 23.72
N MET A 379 -1.51 -17.42 22.56
CA MET A 379 -1.03 -18.22 21.43
C MET A 379 -0.84 -17.27 20.26
N ILE A 380 0.37 -17.23 19.73
CA ILE A 380 0.77 -16.26 18.72
C ILE A 380 1.10 -16.93 17.39
N ASP A 381 1.06 -16.15 16.32
CA ASP A 381 1.73 -16.44 15.06
C ASP A 381 3.10 -15.72 15.04
N ALA A 382 4.13 -16.40 14.52
CA ALA A 382 5.51 -15.87 14.48
C ALA A 382 5.67 -14.70 13.49
N GLY A 383 4.74 -14.56 12.54
CA GLY A 383 4.81 -13.56 11.47
C GLY A 383 5.84 -13.89 10.40
N VAL A 384 6.12 -12.93 9.53
CA VAL A 384 6.88 -13.15 8.27
C VAL A 384 8.40 -12.95 8.39
N GLY A 385 8.88 -12.09 9.27
CA GLY A 385 10.29 -11.66 9.33
C GLY A 385 10.66 -10.65 8.23
N THR A 386 11.96 -10.60 7.87
CA THR A 386 12.48 -9.66 6.87
C THR A 386 12.38 -10.21 5.46
N TYR A 387 11.89 -9.41 4.53
CA TYR A 387 11.80 -9.77 3.11
C TYR A 387 13.17 -9.81 2.43
N THR A 388 13.43 -10.90 1.72
CA THR A 388 14.60 -11.10 0.88
C THR A 388 14.19 -11.69 -0.47
N ARG A 389 15.15 -11.93 -1.35
CA ARG A 389 14.90 -12.66 -2.61
C ARG A 389 14.27 -14.04 -2.36
N GLN A 390 14.69 -14.74 -1.30
CA GLN A 390 14.16 -16.06 -0.92
C GLN A 390 12.66 -16.00 -0.61
N THR A 391 12.19 -14.93 0.04
CA THR A 391 10.78 -14.74 0.41
C THR A 391 9.82 -14.84 -0.78
N PHE A 392 10.26 -14.42 -1.98
CA PHE A 392 9.45 -14.41 -3.21
C PHE A 392 9.96 -15.41 -4.26
N SER A 393 10.54 -16.53 -3.83
CA SER A 393 11.04 -17.60 -4.69
C SER A 393 10.39 -18.94 -4.33
N SER A 394 10.70 -19.98 -5.10
CA SER A 394 10.33 -21.38 -4.78
C SER A 394 10.91 -21.87 -3.45
N GLU A 395 11.91 -21.17 -2.90
CA GLU A 395 12.50 -21.49 -1.60
C GLU A 395 11.79 -20.80 -0.41
N ARG A 396 10.65 -20.13 -0.64
CA ARG A 396 9.88 -19.46 0.42
C ARG A 396 9.65 -20.35 1.64
N TYR A 397 9.22 -21.57 1.40
CA TYR A 397 8.90 -22.52 2.48
C TYR A 397 10.12 -23.22 3.11
N THR A 398 11.34 -22.79 2.77
CA THR A 398 12.55 -23.10 3.56
C THR A 398 12.82 -22.06 4.65
N ILE A 399 12.12 -20.94 4.66
CA ILE A 399 12.12 -19.94 5.72
C ILE A 399 11.30 -20.48 6.89
N TRP A 400 11.86 -20.53 8.08
CA TRP A 400 11.24 -21.19 9.22
C TRP A 400 9.86 -20.61 9.57
N THR A 401 9.67 -19.28 9.46
CA THR A 401 8.37 -18.62 9.73
C THR A 401 7.27 -18.96 8.71
N MET A 402 7.63 -19.60 7.59
CA MET A 402 6.69 -20.02 6.55
C MET A 402 6.30 -21.49 6.66
N GLN A 403 6.92 -22.24 7.61
CA GLN A 403 6.75 -23.69 7.75
C GLN A 403 5.70 -24.02 8.79
N GLY A 404 4.90 -25.04 8.51
CA GLY A 404 3.82 -25.50 9.39
C GLY A 404 4.28 -25.85 10.82
N ASN A 405 5.51 -26.33 10.99
CA ASN A 405 6.09 -26.65 12.31
C ASN A 405 6.16 -25.47 13.29
N TYR A 406 6.06 -24.25 12.80
CA TYR A 406 6.18 -23.01 13.60
C TYR A 406 4.87 -22.25 13.72
N HIS A 407 3.78 -22.84 13.20
CA HIS A 407 2.42 -22.36 13.36
C HIS A 407 1.63 -23.22 14.36
N ASN A 408 0.50 -22.72 14.84
CA ASN A 408 -0.38 -23.44 15.77
C ASN A 408 -1.32 -24.37 15.00
N ILE A 409 -0.77 -25.34 14.27
CA ILE A 409 -1.52 -26.26 13.42
C ILE A 409 -1.55 -27.69 14.01
N PRO A 410 -2.55 -28.49 13.68
CA PRO A 410 -2.56 -29.91 14.04
C PRO A 410 -1.51 -30.68 13.24
N MET A 411 -0.68 -31.47 13.91
CA MET A 411 0.21 -32.41 13.26
C MET A 411 -0.52 -33.75 13.04
N ILE A 412 -0.74 -34.12 11.78
CA ILE A 412 -1.49 -35.33 11.43
C ILE A 412 -0.52 -36.48 11.14
N ASN A 413 -0.60 -37.57 11.92
CA ASN A 413 0.32 -38.69 11.83
C ASN A 413 1.81 -38.31 11.95
N GLY A 414 2.12 -37.26 12.69
CA GLY A 414 3.50 -36.78 12.86
C GLY A 414 4.06 -36.06 11.61
N VAL A 415 3.23 -35.75 10.64
CA VAL A 415 3.61 -35.02 9.43
C VAL A 415 3.07 -33.59 9.55
N PRO A 416 3.94 -32.55 9.44
CA PRO A 416 3.49 -31.16 9.32
C PRO A 416 2.89 -30.93 7.94
N GLU A 417 2.23 -29.80 7.79
CA GLU A 417 1.76 -29.31 6.51
C GLU A 417 2.92 -29.04 5.54
#